data_f3c55174079b37fc7eaa2709ce311053
#
_entry.id   f3c55174079b37fc7eaa2709ce311053
#
_cell.length_a   1.000
_cell.length_b   1.000
_cell.length_c   1.000
_cell.angle_alpha   90.00
_cell.angle_beta   90.00
_cell.angle_gamma   90.00
#
_symmetry.space_group_name_H-M   'P 1'
#
loop_
_entity.id
_entity.type
_entity.pdbx_description
1 polymer ?
#
loop_
_entity_poly.entity_id
_entity_poly.type
_entity_poly.pdbx_seq_one_letter_code
_entity_poly.pdbx_strand_id
1 'polypeptide(L)'
;EYSQMSFCFCLGRCEDNRVKGEKYKDIYTEGPWFYKRKDNYYLLYAAGGVPEHIAYSMSKSPVGPWKYMGEIMPLQDTGSFTNHCGVIDYKGNSYFFYHTGKLPGGGGFGRSVAVEQFEYNAGGTFPVINATQEGVKPVGSLNPYQRVEAEIMAFSEGVKTEPNDRTGIYVSDIHNGDYIKVREVDLGKKGASKLEVSVASALRGGIIEVYADSIGGTLITEIQVPHTGGWEAWKTLETAVKQGEQAVSGTHDLYFCFKGRKGCKLFNFDWWKLVE
;
A
#
# COMPACT_ATOMS: atom_id res chain seq x y z
N GLU A 1 20.78 8.56 -19.55
CA GLU A 1 20.53 7.80 -20.80
C GLU A 1 20.06 6.40 -20.43
N TYR A 2 18.77 6.27 -20.21
CA TYR A 2 18.14 4.95 -20.20
C TYR A 2 18.05 4.52 -21.67
N SER A 3 19.17 4.00 -22.21
CA SER A 3 19.11 3.25 -23.44
C SER A 3 18.09 2.13 -23.23
N GLN A 4 17.13 2.04 -24.14
CA GLN A 4 16.23 0.91 -24.28
C GLN A 4 17.02 -0.38 -24.05
N MET A 5 17.10 -0.86 -22.82
CA MET A 5 17.27 -2.26 -22.58
C MET A 5 15.98 -2.86 -23.14
N SER A 6 16.04 -3.19 -24.42
CA SER A 6 15.10 -4.11 -25.01
C SER A 6 15.12 -5.32 -24.09
N PHE A 7 14.13 -5.43 -23.22
CA PHE A 7 13.85 -6.65 -22.51
C PHE A 7 13.34 -7.68 -23.50
N CYS A 8 14.13 -7.88 -24.55
CA CYS A 8 14.12 -9.12 -25.26
C CYS A 8 14.77 -10.15 -24.32
N PHE A 9 14.15 -10.38 -23.18
CA PHE A 9 14.15 -11.71 -22.62
C PHE A 9 13.45 -12.54 -23.69
N CYS A 10 14.20 -12.72 -24.78
CA CYS A 10 13.79 -13.57 -25.87
C CYS A 10 13.33 -14.86 -25.23
N LEU A 11 12.04 -15.09 -25.23
CA LEU A 11 11.43 -16.35 -24.87
C LEU A 11 12.23 -17.55 -25.43
N GLY A 12 12.93 -17.38 -26.55
CA GLY A 12 13.77 -18.40 -27.16
C GLY A 12 15.16 -18.64 -26.53
N ARG A 13 15.80 -17.65 -25.91
CA ARG A 13 17.12 -17.85 -25.27
C ARG A 13 17.05 -18.14 -23.77
N CYS A 14 15.97 -17.79 -23.11
CA CYS A 14 15.71 -18.26 -21.75
C CYS A 14 15.39 -19.76 -21.71
N GLU A 15 14.92 -20.35 -22.79
CA GLU A 15 14.62 -21.78 -22.84
C GLU A 15 15.86 -22.66 -22.71
N ASP A 16 16.99 -22.23 -23.23
CA ASP A 16 18.23 -22.98 -23.13
C ASP A 16 18.97 -22.81 -21.81
N ASN A 17 18.67 -21.75 -21.05
CA ASN A 17 19.29 -21.45 -19.75
C ASN A 17 18.32 -21.66 -18.57
N ARG A 18 17.08 -21.94 -18.83
CA ARG A 18 16.20 -22.48 -17.79
C ARG A 18 16.80 -23.83 -17.40
N VAL A 19 17.16 -23.97 -16.14
CA VAL A 19 17.27 -25.30 -15.57
C VAL A 19 16.01 -25.98 -16.04
N LYS A 20 16.13 -27.03 -16.83
CA LYS A 20 15.00 -27.85 -17.24
C LYS A 20 14.41 -28.39 -15.95
N GLY A 21 13.62 -27.55 -15.30
CA GLY A 21 12.79 -27.92 -14.18
C GLY A 21 11.95 -29.08 -14.68
N GLU A 22 11.97 -30.14 -13.98
CA GLU A 22 11.36 -31.40 -14.40
C GLU A 22 9.88 -31.31 -14.65
N LYS A 23 9.26 -30.13 -14.36
CA LYS A 23 7.80 -29.95 -14.44
C LYS A 23 7.43 -28.55 -14.94
N TYR A 24 6.42 -28.51 -15.79
CA TYR A 24 5.73 -27.34 -16.33
C TYR A 24 5.47 -26.21 -15.29
N LYS A 25 5.25 -26.59 -14.05
CA LYS A 25 4.96 -25.65 -12.95
C LYS A 25 6.09 -24.65 -12.62
N ASP A 26 7.31 -24.88 -13.05
CA ASP A 26 8.46 -24.01 -12.74
C ASP A 26 8.76 -23.03 -13.89
N ILE A 27 7.97 -23.08 -14.96
CA ILE A 27 8.18 -22.26 -16.15
C ILE A 27 7.70 -20.83 -15.88
N TYR A 28 8.53 -19.86 -16.28
CA TYR A 28 8.15 -18.45 -16.33
C TYR A 28 6.85 -18.28 -17.12
N THR A 29 5.87 -17.63 -16.47
CA THR A 29 4.58 -17.29 -17.10
C THR A 29 4.55 -15.81 -17.41
N GLU A 30 4.64 -14.96 -16.38
CA GLU A 30 4.53 -13.51 -16.52
C GLU A 30 5.05 -12.75 -15.27
N GLY A 31 4.81 -11.44 -15.17
CA GLY A 31 5.02 -10.62 -13.99
C GLY A 31 6.48 -10.56 -13.51
N PRO A 32 7.48 -10.31 -14.37
CA PRO A 32 8.87 -10.33 -13.95
C PRO A 32 9.19 -9.17 -13.01
N TRP A 33 9.89 -9.47 -11.93
CA TRP A 33 10.55 -8.50 -11.07
C TRP A 33 12.05 -8.74 -11.13
N PHE A 34 12.80 -7.76 -11.66
CA PHE A 34 14.23 -7.86 -11.87
C PHE A 34 14.96 -6.82 -11.02
N TYR A 35 15.98 -7.26 -10.27
CA TYR A 35 16.82 -6.36 -9.49
C TYR A 35 18.21 -6.94 -9.23
N LYS A 36 19.13 -6.06 -8.82
CA LYS A 36 20.45 -6.42 -8.33
C LYS A 36 20.53 -6.19 -6.83
N ARG A 37 21.08 -7.17 -6.10
CA ARG A 37 21.40 -7.03 -4.68
C ARG A 37 22.78 -7.63 -4.42
N LYS A 38 23.70 -6.82 -3.90
CA LYS A 38 25.13 -7.19 -3.79
C LYS A 38 25.66 -7.67 -5.13
N ASP A 39 26.25 -8.84 -5.19
CA ASP A 39 26.86 -9.43 -6.38
C ASP A 39 25.94 -10.35 -7.18
N ASN A 40 24.65 -10.37 -6.86
CA ASN A 40 23.67 -11.23 -7.50
C ASN A 40 22.61 -10.41 -8.21
N TYR A 41 22.18 -10.91 -9.36
CA TYR A 41 20.98 -10.48 -10.06
C TYR A 41 19.88 -11.50 -9.79
N TYR A 42 18.68 -10.98 -9.60
CA TYR A 42 17.47 -11.75 -9.28
C TYR A 42 16.42 -11.50 -10.34
N LEU A 43 15.79 -12.54 -10.80
CA LEU A 43 14.61 -12.51 -11.65
C LEU A 43 13.54 -13.35 -10.97
N LEU A 44 12.54 -12.66 -10.41
CA LEU A 44 11.37 -13.25 -9.79
C LEU A 44 10.22 -13.21 -10.81
N TYR A 45 9.33 -14.17 -10.78
CA TYR A 45 8.24 -14.25 -11.75
C TYR A 45 7.09 -15.12 -11.27
N ALA A 46 5.91 -14.85 -11.82
CA ALA A 46 4.79 -15.76 -11.77
C ALA A 46 5.11 -17.01 -12.60
N ALA A 47 4.84 -18.18 -12.06
CA ALA A 47 5.19 -19.45 -12.65
C ALA A 47 4.05 -20.45 -12.62
N GLY A 48 4.08 -21.44 -13.51
CA GLY A 48 3.20 -22.60 -13.54
C GLY A 48 1.85 -22.38 -14.21
N GLY A 49 1.59 -21.20 -14.78
CA GLY A 49 0.27 -20.84 -15.29
C GLY A 49 -0.72 -20.58 -14.14
N VAL A 50 -2.00 -20.47 -14.45
CA VAL A 50 -3.05 -20.18 -13.47
C VAL A 50 -3.57 -21.46 -12.83
N PRO A 51 -3.61 -21.56 -11.48
CA PRO A 51 -3.18 -20.57 -10.48
C PRO A 51 -1.66 -20.42 -10.40
N GLU A 52 -1.20 -19.19 -10.18
CA GLU A 52 0.21 -18.83 -10.19
C GLU A 52 0.85 -18.95 -8.81
N HIS A 53 2.09 -19.44 -8.80
CA HIS A 53 3.01 -19.31 -7.68
C HIS A 53 4.17 -18.37 -8.06
N ILE A 54 4.97 -17.95 -7.11
CA ILE A 54 6.16 -17.13 -7.37
C ILE A 54 7.41 -17.98 -7.27
N ALA A 55 8.16 -18.01 -8.37
CA ALA A 55 9.46 -18.63 -8.46
C ALA A 55 10.55 -17.60 -8.79
N TYR A 56 11.82 -18.01 -8.71
CA TYR A 56 12.92 -17.12 -9.04
C TYR A 56 14.14 -17.85 -9.60
N SER A 57 14.93 -17.06 -10.31
CA SER A 57 16.26 -17.42 -10.80
C SER A 57 17.28 -16.39 -10.35
N MET A 58 18.53 -16.82 -10.22
CA MET A 58 19.67 -15.96 -9.88
C MET A 58 20.76 -16.04 -10.96
N SER A 59 21.52 -14.95 -11.10
CA SER A 59 22.69 -14.87 -11.98
C SER A 59 23.76 -13.96 -11.40
N LYS A 60 25.00 -14.11 -11.87
CA LYS A 60 26.10 -13.16 -11.63
C LYS A 60 26.18 -12.06 -12.69
N SER A 61 25.36 -12.15 -13.73
CA SER A 61 25.31 -11.20 -14.84
C SER A 61 23.86 -10.80 -15.12
N PRO A 62 23.57 -9.54 -15.53
CA PRO A 62 22.22 -9.10 -15.86
C PRO A 62 21.60 -9.83 -17.05
N VAL A 63 22.42 -10.45 -17.88
CA VAL A 63 22.01 -11.19 -19.07
C VAL A 63 22.09 -12.71 -18.93
N GLY A 64 22.35 -13.19 -17.72
CA GLY A 64 22.51 -14.63 -17.44
C GLY A 64 23.95 -15.13 -17.57
N PRO A 65 24.20 -16.47 -17.56
CA PRO A 65 23.15 -17.50 -17.48
C PRO A 65 22.37 -17.46 -16.17
N TRP A 66 21.08 -17.77 -16.25
CA TRP A 66 20.17 -17.79 -15.11
C TRP A 66 20.07 -19.21 -14.54
N LYS A 67 20.20 -19.30 -13.23
CA LYS A 67 19.99 -20.55 -12.50
C LYS A 67 18.67 -20.48 -11.75
N TYR A 68 17.77 -21.42 -12.01
CA TYR A 68 16.55 -21.59 -11.22
C TYR A 68 16.90 -21.94 -9.77
N MET A 69 16.26 -21.28 -8.83
CA MET A 69 16.58 -21.41 -7.41
C MET A 69 15.42 -21.98 -6.58
N GLY A 70 14.23 -22.07 -7.14
CA GLY A 70 13.04 -22.61 -6.47
C GLY A 70 11.88 -21.66 -6.37
N GLU A 71 10.89 -22.06 -5.59
CA GLU A 71 9.70 -21.28 -5.28
C GLU A 71 9.98 -20.35 -4.08
N ILE A 72 9.55 -19.08 -4.20
CA ILE A 72 9.55 -18.12 -3.08
C ILE A 72 8.21 -18.21 -2.35
N MET A 73 7.11 -18.15 -3.10
CA MET A 73 5.76 -18.23 -2.58
C MET A 73 5.02 -19.36 -3.32
N PRO A 74 4.90 -20.54 -2.71
CA PRO A 74 4.09 -21.64 -3.25
C PRO A 74 2.62 -21.23 -3.39
N LEU A 75 1.82 -22.04 -4.09
CA LEU A 75 0.37 -21.86 -4.14
C LEU A 75 -0.22 -21.82 -2.74
N GLN A 76 -0.94 -20.74 -2.44
CA GLN A 76 -1.58 -20.49 -1.14
C GLN A 76 -2.98 -19.93 -1.37
N ASP A 77 -3.84 -20.07 -0.37
CA ASP A 77 -5.17 -19.43 -0.38
C ASP A 77 -5.05 -17.92 -0.11
N THR A 78 -4.64 -17.17 -1.11
CA THR A 78 -4.60 -15.70 -1.08
C THR A 78 -5.89 -15.05 -1.56
N GLY A 79 -6.87 -15.83 -2.03
CA GLY A 79 -8.08 -15.31 -2.67
C GLY A 79 -7.88 -14.83 -4.11
N SER A 80 -6.65 -14.83 -4.63
CA SER A 80 -6.32 -14.54 -6.03
C SER A 80 -5.69 -15.75 -6.70
N PHE A 81 -6.02 -16.02 -7.95
CA PHE A 81 -5.40 -17.07 -8.73
C PHE A 81 -4.23 -16.56 -9.61
N THR A 82 -4.02 -15.23 -9.64
CA THR A 82 -2.84 -14.60 -10.24
C THR A 82 -1.97 -14.00 -9.16
N ASN A 83 -0.66 -14.02 -9.36
CA ASN A 83 0.28 -13.49 -8.37
C ASN A 83 1.49 -12.86 -9.02
N HIS A 84 1.63 -11.54 -8.90
CA HIS A 84 2.85 -10.84 -9.25
C HIS A 84 3.52 -10.35 -7.97
N CYS A 85 4.85 -10.28 -7.98
CA CYS A 85 5.60 -9.91 -6.80
C CYS A 85 6.47 -8.67 -7.01
N GLY A 86 6.90 -8.09 -5.90
CA GLY A 86 7.92 -7.06 -5.84
C GLY A 86 8.77 -7.23 -4.59
N VAL A 87 10.02 -6.79 -4.63
CA VAL A 87 10.94 -6.86 -3.48
C VAL A 87 11.62 -5.52 -3.29
N ILE A 88 11.73 -5.09 -2.04
CA ILE A 88 12.50 -3.90 -1.67
C ILE A 88 13.23 -4.14 -0.36
N ASP A 89 14.46 -3.63 -0.28
CA ASP A 89 15.17 -3.44 0.99
C ASP A 89 14.86 -2.02 1.49
N TYR A 90 14.34 -1.88 2.71
CA TYR A 90 13.98 -0.61 3.31
C TYR A 90 14.29 -0.57 4.80
N LYS A 91 15.04 0.44 5.24
CA LYS A 91 15.47 0.64 6.63
C LYS A 91 16.05 -0.62 7.29
N GLY A 92 16.87 -1.35 6.54
CA GLY A 92 17.57 -2.55 7.04
C GLY A 92 16.76 -3.85 6.99
N ASN A 93 15.52 -3.82 6.57
CA ASN A 93 14.64 -4.97 6.41
C ASN A 93 14.40 -5.24 4.92
N SER A 94 14.01 -6.49 4.59
CA SER A 94 13.59 -6.86 3.24
C SER A 94 12.11 -7.19 3.23
N TYR A 95 11.40 -6.70 2.22
CA TYR A 95 9.94 -6.83 2.09
C TYR A 95 9.59 -7.46 0.75
N PHE A 96 8.65 -8.39 0.79
CA PHE A 96 8.10 -9.09 -0.36
C PHE A 96 6.64 -8.71 -0.53
N PHE A 97 6.31 -8.07 -1.64
CA PHE A 97 4.95 -7.67 -2.01
C PHE A 97 4.36 -8.71 -2.95
N TYR A 98 3.07 -8.96 -2.82
CA TYR A 98 2.37 -9.93 -3.66
C TYR A 98 0.88 -9.60 -3.79
N HIS A 99 0.18 -10.31 -4.69
CA HIS A 99 -1.25 -10.14 -4.88
C HIS A 99 -2.07 -10.95 -3.88
N THR A 100 -3.18 -10.36 -3.43
CA THR A 100 -4.22 -11.03 -2.64
C THR A 100 -5.60 -10.59 -3.12
N GLY A 101 -6.60 -11.43 -2.94
CA GLY A 101 -8.02 -11.14 -3.16
C GLY A 101 -8.82 -11.12 -1.86
N LYS A 102 -8.17 -10.93 -0.71
CA LYS A 102 -8.80 -11.06 0.62
C LYS A 102 -9.56 -9.80 1.07
N LEU A 103 -9.34 -8.65 0.43
CA LEU A 103 -10.14 -7.47 0.75
C LEU A 103 -11.59 -7.61 0.27
N PRO A 104 -12.57 -6.93 0.91
CA PRO A 104 -13.96 -6.96 0.49
C PRO A 104 -14.12 -6.63 -1.00
N GLY A 105 -14.85 -7.49 -1.74
CA GLY A 105 -15.01 -7.38 -3.19
C GLY A 105 -13.81 -7.90 -4.00
N GLY A 106 -12.80 -8.44 -3.33
CA GLY A 106 -11.64 -9.07 -3.98
C GLY A 106 -11.98 -10.44 -4.59
N GLY A 107 -11.04 -10.96 -5.36
CA GLY A 107 -11.15 -12.25 -6.06
C GLY A 107 -10.10 -12.34 -7.14
N GLY A 108 -10.22 -13.31 -8.07
CA GLY A 108 -9.21 -13.61 -9.06
C GLY A 108 -8.52 -12.43 -9.71
N PHE A 109 -9.27 -11.52 -10.36
CA PHE A 109 -8.74 -10.28 -10.94
C PHE A 109 -9.02 -9.04 -10.10
N GLY A 110 -9.88 -9.12 -9.07
CA GLY A 110 -10.08 -8.07 -8.07
C GLY A 110 -8.99 -8.13 -7.02
N ARG A 111 -7.78 -7.67 -7.38
CA ARG A 111 -6.55 -7.86 -6.61
C ARG A 111 -6.27 -6.66 -5.71
N SER A 112 -5.69 -6.95 -4.57
CA SER A 112 -5.07 -5.99 -3.65
C SER A 112 -3.63 -6.40 -3.37
N VAL A 113 -2.87 -5.53 -2.72
CA VAL A 113 -1.47 -5.77 -2.37
C VAL A 113 -1.38 -6.26 -0.93
N ALA A 114 -0.59 -7.31 -0.71
CA ALA A 114 -0.13 -7.73 0.59
C ALA A 114 1.40 -7.66 0.67
N VAL A 115 1.95 -7.68 1.86
CA VAL A 115 3.39 -7.58 2.11
C VAL A 115 3.81 -8.45 3.27
N GLU A 116 4.95 -9.16 3.10
CA GLU A 116 5.63 -9.91 4.15
C GLU A 116 7.06 -9.40 4.34
N GLN A 117 7.50 -9.36 5.58
CA GLN A 117 8.92 -9.14 5.89
C GLN A 117 9.66 -10.47 5.86
N PHE A 118 10.86 -10.48 5.31
CA PHE A 118 11.68 -11.68 5.24
C PHE A 118 13.18 -11.36 5.42
N GLU A 119 13.96 -12.38 5.66
CA GLU A 119 15.42 -12.32 5.66
C GLU A 119 15.97 -13.28 4.60
N TYR A 120 16.93 -12.80 3.80
CA TYR A 120 17.62 -13.66 2.85
C TYR A 120 18.43 -14.73 3.60
N ASN A 121 18.40 -15.94 3.09
CA ASN A 121 19.26 -17.01 3.56
C ASN A 121 20.75 -16.70 3.29
N ALA A 122 21.64 -17.50 3.84
CA ALA A 122 23.06 -17.48 3.49
C ALA A 122 23.26 -17.60 1.97
N GLY A 123 24.16 -16.79 1.41
CA GLY A 123 24.37 -16.73 -0.04
C GLY A 123 23.34 -15.92 -0.82
N GLY A 124 22.34 -15.34 -0.14
CA GLY A 124 21.36 -14.45 -0.73
C GLY A 124 20.16 -15.14 -1.36
N THR A 125 19.91 -16.40 -1.08
CA THR A 125 18.68 -17.08 -1.54
C THR A 125 17.46 -16.66 -0.74
N PHE A 126 16.26 -16.82 -1.32
CA PHE A 126 15.01 -16.57 -0.62
C PHE A 126 14.64 -17.73 0.31
N PRO A 127 14.05 -17.46 1.48
CA PRO A 127 13.23 -18.45 2.18
C PRO A 127 11.91 -18.65 1.43
N VAL A 128 11.17 -19.70 1.79
CA VAL A 128 9.75 -19.79 1.42
C VAL A 128 8.96 -18.76 2.23
N ILE A 129 8.14 -17.96 1.55
CA ILE A 129 7.32 -16.91 2.13
C ILE A 129 5.86 -17.38 2.17
N ASN A 130 5.26 -17.34 3.34
CA ASN A 130 3.85 -17.65 3.54
C ASN A 130 3.06 -16.37 3.72
N ALA A 131 1.88 -16.32 3.10
CA ALA A 131 0.96 -15.22 3.27
C ALA A 131 0.42 -15.19 4.71
N THR A 132 0.48 -14.01 5.34
CA THR A 132 -0.12 -13.77 6.66
C THR A 132 -1.33 -12.83 6.56
N GLN A 133 -2.14 -12.78 7.63
CA GLN A 133 -3.27 -11.84 7.71
C GLN A 133 -2.89 -10.58 8.50
N GLU A 134 -1.92 -10.69 9.39
CA GLU A 134 -1.43 -9.61 10.25
C GLU A 134 -0.60 -8.59 9.49
N GLY A 135 0.05 -9.01 8.39
CA GLY A 135 0.99 -8.20 7.64
C GLY A 135 2.27 -7.90 8.42
N VAL A 136 2.99 -6.87 8.02
CA VAL A 136 4.26 -6.49 8.62
C VAL A 136 4.09 -5.50 9.77
N LYS A 137 5.04 -5.50 10.70
CA LYS A 137 5.11 -4.47 11.74
C LYS A 137 5.44 -3.11 11.12
N PRO A 138 4.91 -2.01 11.65
CA PRO A 138 5.30 -0.67 11.27
C PRO A 138 6.82 -0.45 11.38
N VAL A 139 7.40 0.28 10.44
CA VAL A 139 8.86 0.54 10.40
C VAL A 139 9.25 1.78 11.21
N GLY A 140 8.30 2.43 11.81
CA GLY A 140 8.42 3.63 12.63
C GLY A 140 7.08 4.33 12.73
N SER A 141 7.03 5.40 13.49
CA SER A 141 5.84 6.24 13.62
C SER A 141 5.77 7.29 12.51
N LEU A 142 4.54 7.68 12.17
CA LEU A 142 4.25 8.79 11.29
C LEU A 142 4.27 10.10 12.10
N ASN A 143 5.01 11.10 11.62
CA ASN A 143 4.97 12.44 12.17
C ASN A 143 3.77 13.22 11.59
N PRO A 144 2.71 13.48 12.36
CA PRO A 144 1.52 14.18 11.88
C PRO A 144 1.66 15.70 11.84
N TYR A 145 2.75 16.24 12.38
CA TYR A 145 3.04 17.69 12.42
C TYR A 145 3.67 18.21 11.12
N GLN A 146 3.82 17.34 10.15
CA GLN A 146 4.09 17.65 8.75
C GLN A 146 2.87 17.29 7.91
N ARG A 147 2.77 17.87 6.70
CA ARG A 147 1.73 17.49 5.75
C ARG A 147 1.78 15.99 5.48
N VAL A 148 0.64 15.33 5.62
CA VAL A 148 0.42 13.92 5.29
C VAL A 148 -0.63 13.87 4.19
N GLU A 149 -0.29 13.27 3.06
CA GLU A 149 -1.24 13.05 1.97
C GLU A 149 -2.32 12.06 2.39
N ALA A 150 -3.58 12.33 2.05
CA ALA A 150 -4.72 11.54 2.53
C ALA A 150 -4.70 10.10 1.98
N GLU A 151 -4.09 9.88 0.81
CA GLU A 151 -3.90 8.56 0.23
C GLU A 151 -2.79 7.73 0.90
N ILE A 152 -1.99 8.32 1.81
CA ILE A 152 -1.08 7.57 2.70
C ILE A 152 -1.92 6.92 3.80
N MET A 153 -2.51 5.79 3.48
CA MET A 153 -3.39 5.05 4.37
C MET A 153 -2.96 3.58 4.47
N ALA A 154 -3.11 2.99 5.65
CA ALA A 154 -2.87 1.57 5.87
C ALA A 154 -4.09 0.72 5.48
N PHE A 155 -5.29 1.29 5.63
CA PHE A 155 -6.57 0.67 5.30
C PHE A 155 -7.60 1.73 4.91
N SER A 156 -8.59 1.31 4.10
CA SER A 156 -9.74 2.13 3.76
C SER A 156 -10.96 1.29 3.43
N GLU A 157 -12.12 1.90 3.52
CA GLU A 157 -13.38 1.31 3.05
C GLU A 157 -14.19 2.38 2.31
N GLY A 158 -14.73 2.00 1.14
CA GLY A 158 -15.65 2.80 0.32
C GLY A 158 -14.97 3.85 -0.58
N VAL A 159 -13.77 4.30 -0.26
CA VAL A 159 -13.09 5.39 -0.97
C VAL A 159 -12.28 4.90 -2.18
N LYS A 160 -11.95 5.83 -3.07
CA LYS A 160 -11.02 5.68 -4.19
C LYS A 160 -9.94 6.76 -4.15
N THR A 161 -8.97 6.66 -5.04
CA THR A 161 -8.00 7.72 -5.29
C THR A 161 -8.07 8.17 -6.73
N GLU A 162 -7.88 9.47 -6.97
CA GLU A 162 -7.85 10.07 -8.30
C GLU A 162 -6.65 10.99 -8.44
N PRO A 163 -6.04 11.09 -9.65
CA PRO A 163 -4.96 12.01 -9.91
C PRO A 163 -5.47 13.43 -10.18
N ASN A 164 -4.65 14.43 -9.83
CA ASN A 164 -4.87 15.83 -10.18
C ASN A 164 -3.51 16.51 -10.45
N ASP A 165 -3.44 17.31 -11.49
CA ASP A 165 -2.19 17.96 -11.91
C ASP A 165 -1.64 18.98 -10.88
N ARG A 166 -2.46 19.47 -9.96
CA ARG A 166 -2.10 20.48 -8.96
C ARG A 166 -1.77 19.90 -7.59
N THR A 167 -2.50 18.87 -7.20
CA THR A 167 -2.41 18.28 -5.84
C THR A 167 -1.69 16.94 -5.84
N GLY A 168 -1.51 16.29 -7.00
CA GLY A 168 -1.01 14.93 -7.09
C GLY A 168 -2.15 13.92 -7.01
N ILE A 169 -2.09 13.00 -6.07
CA ILE A 169 -3.18 12.04 -5.79
C ILE A 169 -4.01 12.57 -4.63
N TYR A 170 -5.30 12.31 -4.62
CA TYR A 170 -6.20 12.63 -3.52
C TYR A 170 -7.24 11.52 -3.31
N VAL A 171 -7.81 11.46 -2.11
CA VAL A 171 -8.91 10.53 -1.79
C VAL A 171 -10.23 11.09 -2.33
N SER A 172 -10.91 10.28 -3.12
CA SER A 172 -12.16 10.60 -3.82
C SER A 172 -13.26 9.58 -3.53
N ASP A 173 -14.41 9.79 -4.16
CA ASP A 173 -15.59 8.91 -4.07
C ASP A 173 -16.05 8.65 -2.63
N ILE A 174 -15.84 9.64 -1.77
CA ILE A 174 -16.14 9.58 -0.34
C ILE A 174 -17.65 9.67 -0.11
N HIS A 175 -18.21 8.68 0.60
CA HIS A 175 -19.62 8.61 0.97
C HIS A 175 -19.81 8.48 2.48
N ASN A 176 -21.06 8.55 2.91
CA ASN A 176 -21.38 8.38 4.33
C ASN A 176 -21.08 6.97 4.83
N GLY A 177 -20.24 6.86 5.84
CA GLY A 177 -19.81 5.61 6.45
C GLY A 177 -18.44 5.13 5.99
N ASP A 178 -17.88 5.71 4.94
CA ASP A 178 -16.54 5.41 4.48
C ASP A 178 -15.49 5.91 5.47
N TYR A 179 -14.28 5.33 5.41
CA TYR A 179 -13.17 5.75 6.27
C TYR A 179 -11.80 5.47 5.63
N ILE A 180 -10.80 6.15 6.15
CA ILE A 180 -9.39 5.80 5.98
C ILE A 180 -8.75 5.57 7.34
N LYS A 181 -7.80 4.64 7.41
CA LYS A 181 -7.00 4.33 8.60
C LYS A 181 -5.54 4.66 8.34
N VAL A 182 -4.92 5.42 9.23
CA VAL A 182 -3.49 5.71 9.24
C VAL A 182 -2.89 5.10 10.50
N ARG A 183 -1.83 4.29 10.36
CA ARG A 183 -1.22 3.57 11.48
C ARG A 183 -0.05 4.32 12.09
N GLU A 184 0.18 4.05 13.39
CA GLU A 184 1.38 4.48 14.13
C GLU A 184 1.64 5.98 14.03
N VAL A 185 0.60 6.81 14.22
CA VAL A 185 0.71 8.26 14.22
C VAL A 185 1.21 8.73 15.59
N ASP A 186 2.38 9.36 15.62
CA ASP A 186 2.98 9.85 16.86
C ASP A 186 2.50 11.26 17.20
N LEU A 187 1.54 11.34 18.11
CA LEU A 187 0.98 12.60 18.62
C LEU A 187 1.90 13.27 19.65
N GLY A 188 3.07 12.70 19.94
CA GLY A 188 3.98 13.21 20.94
C GLY A 188 3.42 13.12 22.37
N LYS A 189 4.09 13.78 23.31
CA LYS A 189 3.72 13.72 24.74
C LYS A 189 2.55 14.61 25.12
N LYS A 190 2.30 15.66 24.34
CA LYS A 190 1.28 16.68 24.65
C LYS A 190 0.00 16.53 23.82
N GLY A 191 0.06 15.76 22.76
CA GLY A 191 -1.00 15.71 21.76
C GLY A 191 -0.99 16.96 20.85
N ALA A 192 -1.99 17.06 19.98
CA ALA A 192 -2.16 18.16 19.05
C ALA A 192 -3.17 19.19 19.56
N SER A 193 -3.02 20.44 19.15
CA SER A 193 -3.98 21.52 19.46
C SER A 193 -5.01 21.71 18.35
N LYS A 194 -4.65 21.43 17.10
CA LYS A 194 -5.46 21.71 15.93
C LYS A 194 -5.25 20.63 14.85
N LEU A 195 -6.30 20.41 14.05
CA LEU A 195 -6.25 19.66 12.78
C LEU A 195 -6.45 20.62 11.62
N GLU A 196 -5.59 20.55 10.62
CA GLU A 196 -5.72 21.19 9.31
C GLU A 196 -6.00 20.12 8.26
N VAL A 197 -6.91 20.38 7.32
CA VAL A 197 -7.25 19.49 6.21
C VAL A 197 -7.42 20.25 4.91
N SER A 198 -7.02 19.66 3.79
CA SER A 198 -7.32 20.18 2.44
C SER A 198 -8.43 19.35 1.83
N VAL A 199 -9.53 20.00 1.50
CA VAL A 199 -10.75 19.35 1.00
C VAL A 199 -11.38 20.15 -0.15
N ALA A 200 -12.16 19.45 -1.00
CA ALA A 200 -12.96 20.09 -2.05
C ALA A 200 -14.35 19.44 -2.16
N SER A 201 -15.40 20.24 -2.30
CA SER A 201 -16.76 19.74 -2.47
C SER A 201 -17.59 20.62 -3.41
N ALA A 202 -18.22 19.98 -4.40
CA ALA A 202 -19.22 20.62 -5.26
C ALA A 202 -20.64 20.54 -4.68
N LEU A 203 -20.83 19.82 -3.57
CA LEU A 203 -22.12 19.65 -2.90
C LEU A 203 -22.08 20.23 -1.48
N ARG A 204 -22.94 19.75 -0.60
CA ARG A 204 -23.04 20.24 0.78
C ARG A 204 -21.87 19.82 1.68
N GLY A 205 -20.94 19.00 1.17
CA GLY A 205 -19.86 18.44 1.96
C GLY A 205 -20.33 17.39 2.95
N GLY A 206 -19.73 17.41 4.13
CA GLY A 206 -19.97 16.43 5.18
C GLY A 206 -19.14 16.72 6.41
N ILE A 207 -18.85 15.71 7.20
CA ILE A 207 -18.04 15.78 8.42
C ILE A 207 -16.90 14.76 8.29
N ILE A 208 -15.71 15.14 8.72
CA ILE A 208 -14.62 14.22 9.01
C ILE A 208 -14.54 14.09 10.54
N GLU A 209 -14.80 12.91 11.07
CA GLU A 209 -14.55 12.56 12.46
C GLU A 209 -13.21 11.82 12.56
N VAL A 210 -12.35 12.23 13.48
CA VAL A 210 -11.04 11.58 13.67
C VAL A 210 -11.04 10.86 15.01
N TYR A 211 -10.86 9.55 14.97
CA TYR A 211 -10.84 8.68 16.14
C TYR A 211 -9.46 8.06 16.33
N ALA A 212 -9.07 7.85 17.60
CA ALA A 212 -7.91 7.02 17.96
C ALA A 212 -8.32 5.55 18.09
N ASP A 213 -7.46 4.68 17.56
CA ASP A 213 -7.37 3.22 17.73
C ASP A 213 -8.55 2.39 17.17
N SER A 214 -9.73 2.96 17.03
CA SER A 214 -10.87 2.28 16.44
C SER A 214 -11.96 3.25 15.96
N ILE A 215 -12.76 2.83 14.99
CA ILE A 215 -13.97 3.55 14.58
C ILE A 215 -14.92 3.63 15.78
N GLY A 216 -15.33 4.87 16.13
CA GLY A 216 -16.15 5.13 17.31
C GLY A 216 -15.40 5.02 18.65
N GLY A 217 -14.08 4.91 18.62
CA GLY A 217 -13.20 4.97 19.78
C GLY A 217 -13.09 6.37 20.38
N THR A 218 -11.91 6.75 20.86
CA THR A 218 -11.70 8.10 21.39
C THR A 218 -11.75 9.14 20.28
N LEU A 219 -12.77 9.99 20.29
CA LEU A 219 -12.90 11.08 19.33
C LEU A 219 -11.88 12.17 19.64
N ILE A 220 -10.91 12.35 18.75
CA ILE A 220 -9.87 13.37 18.81
C ILE A 220 -10.45 14.74 18.41
N THR A 221 -11.13 14.79 17.27
CA THR A 221 -11.74 15.99 16.73
C THR A 221 -12.76 15.66 15.64
N GLU A 222 -13.55 16.67 15.26
CA GLU A 222 -14.39 16.62 14.06
C GLU A 222 -14.28 17.92 13.29
N ILE A 223 -14.43 17.86 11.98
CA ILE A 223 -14.41 19.05 11.12
C ILE A 223 -15.54 19.02 10.10
N GLN A 224 -16.30 20.10 10.02
CA GLN A 224 -17.34 20.29 9.02
C GLN A 224 -16.71 20.69 7.69
N VAL A 225 -16.93 19.91 6.65
CA VAL A 225 -16.55 20.24 5.27
C VAL A 225 -17.74 20.90 4.58
N PRO A 226 -17.67 22.21 4.23
CA PRO A 226 -18.72 22.91 3.52
C PRO A 226 -18.65 22.70 2.01
N HIS A 227 -19.60 23.24 1.26
CA HIS A 227 -19.44 23.48 -0.18
C HIS A 227 -18.24 24.41 -0.42
N THR A 228 -17.30 24.00 -1.27
CA THR A 228 -16.08 24.79 -1.54
C THR A 228 -16.10 25.49 -2.89
N GLY A 229 -17.06 25.16 -3.75
CA GLY A 229 -17.21 25.72 -5.08
C GLY A 229 -17.04 24.71 -6.23
N GLY A 230 -16.56 23.49 -5.96
CA GLY A 230 -16.35 22.45 -6.96
C GLY A 230 -15.55 21.28 -6.42
N TRP A 231 -15.49 20.18 -7.17
CA TRP A 231 -14.75 18.97 -6.79
C TRP A 231 -13.23 19.15 -6.75
N GLU A 232 -12.70 20.23 -7.33
CA GLU A 232 -11.28 20.60 -7.32
C GLU A 232 -11.06 22.02 -6.77
N ALA A 233 -12.10 22.64 -6.18
CA ALA A 233 -12.00 23.93 -5.52
C ALA A 233 -11.48 23.71 -4.08
N TRP A 234 -10.22 23.39 -3.97
CA TRP A 234 -9.53 23.04 -2.73
C TRP A 234 -9.55 24.19 -1.72
N LYS A 235 -9.87 23.87 -0.48
CA LYS A 235 -9.79 24.77 0.68
C LYS A 235 -9.12 24.08 1.84
N THR A 236 -8.22 24.78 2.48
CA THR A 236 -7.69 24.38 3.78
C THR A 236 -8.68 24.81 4.85
N LEU A 237 -9.11 23.87 5.65
CA LEU A 237 -9.98 24.08 6.82
C LEU A 237 -9.21 23.68 8.07
N GLU A 238 -9.60 24.25 9.21
CA GLU A 238 -9.01 23.95 10.50
C GLU A 238 -10.06 23.76 11.58
N THR A 239 -9.74 22.93 12.57
CA THR A 239 -10.57 22.74 13.77
C THR A 239 -9.70 22.47 14.98
N ALA A 240 -10.18 22.82 16.18
CA ALA A 240 -9.50 22.51 17.41
C ALA A 240 -9.55 21.00 17.72
N VAL A 241 -8.47 20.47 18.25
CA VAL A 241 -8.39 19.12 18.80
C VAL A 241 -8.77 19.18 20.29
N LYS A 242 -9.43 18.14 20.80
CA LYS A 242 -9.81 18.04 22.19
C LYS A 242 -8.60 18.12 23.12
N GLN A 243 -8.74 18.87 24.20
CA GLN A 243 -7.67 19.19 25.14
C GLN A 243 -8.00 18.69 26.56
N GLY A 244 -7.02 18.81 27.47
CA GLY A 244 -7.18 18.46 28.88
C GLY A 244 -7.31 16.96 29.10
N GLU A 245 -8.26 16.51 29.89
CA GLU A 245 -8.50 15.09 30.19
C GLU A 245 -8.92 14.26 28.96
N GLN A 246 -9.36 14.91 27.89
CA GLN A 246 -9.73 14.28 26.63
C GLN A 246 -8.62 14.33 25.57
N ALA A 247 -7.47 14.91 25.90
CA ALA A 247 -6.33 14.95 24.97
C ALA A 247 -5.77 13.55 24.71
N VAL A 248 -5.54 13.25 23.45
CA VAL A 248 -4.87 12.00 23.03
C VAL A 248 -3.40 12.30 22.76
N SER A 249 -2.50 11.52 23.33
CA SER A 249 -1.04 11.68 23.20
C SER A 249 -0.36 10.33 23.07
N GLY A 250 0.88 10.31 22.56
CA GLY A 250 1.58 9.09 22.23
C GLY A 250 1.31 8.61 20.82
N THR A 251 1.55 7.33 20.56
CA THR A 251 1.40 6.75 19.22
C THR A 251 0.09 5.98 19.12
N HIS A 252 -0.73 6.33 18.14
CA HIS A 252 -2.06 5.77 17.93
C HIS A 252 -2.31 5.48 16.44
N ASP A 253 -3.20 4.54 16.16
CA ASP A 253 -3.83 4.42 14.85
C ASP A 253 -4.95 5.47 14.73
N LEU A 254 -4.96 6.26 13.66
CA LEU A 254 -6.02 7.26 13.42
C LEU A 254 -7.01 6.76 12.37
N TYR A 255 -8.31 6.96 12.66
CA TYR A 255 -9.40 6.67 11.75
C TYR A 255 -10.09 7.98 11.37
N PHE A 256 -10.04 8.36 10.10
CA PHE A 256 -10.80 9.46 9.52
C PHE A 256 -12.09 8.90 8.96
N CYS A 257 -13.18 9.07 9.69
CA CYS A 257 -14.51 8.57 9.33
C CYS A 257 -15.34 9.66 8.68
N PHE A 258 -15.97 9.34 7.56
CA PHE A 258 -16.69 10.33 6.75
C PHE A 258 -18.20 10.21 6.98
N LYS A 259 -18.83 11.32 7.31
CA LYS A 259 -20.25 11.41 7.59
C LYS A 259 -20.95 12.47 6.75
N GLY A 260 -22.18 12.20 6.32
CA GLY A 260 -22.98 13.14 5.57
C GLY A 260 -24.25 12.52 5.01
N ARG A 261 -24.81 13.15 4.00
CA ARG A 261 -26.03 12.65 3.37
C ARG A 261 -25.81 11.31 2.68
N LYS A 262 -26.60 10.30 3.04
CA LYS A 262 -26.56 8.99 2.41
C LYS A 262 -26.86 9.07 0.90
N GLY A 263 -26.14 8.25 0.13
CA GLY A 263 -26.32 8.15 -1.32
C GLY A 263 -25.75 9.32 -2.15
N CYS A 264 -24.94 10.18 -1.52
CA CYS A 264 -24.29 11.31 -2.20
C CYS A 264 -22.78 11.23 -1.96
N LYS A 265 -21.99 11.56 -2.99
CA LYS A 265 -20.56 11.89 -2.81
C LYS A 265 -20.47 13.13 -1.92
N LEU A 266 -19.60 13.12 -0.93
CA LEU A 266 -19.49 14.18 0.07
C LEU A 266 -18.47 15.24 -0.33
N PHE A 267 -17.21 14.83 -0.43
CA PHE A 267 -16.08 15.72 -0.75
C PHE A 267 -14.90 14.90 -1.27
N ASN A 268 -13.85 15.57 -1.73
CA ASN A 268 -12.53 15.05 -1.97
C ASN A 268 -11.61 15.49 -0.85
N PHE A 269 -10.61 14.64 -0.48
CA PHE A 269 -9.69 14.86 0.62
C PHE A 269 -8.25 14.68 0.14
N ASP A 270 -7.45 15.75 0.23
CA ASP A 270 -6.10 15.83 -0.35
C ASP A 270 -5.03 15.54 0.70
N TRP A 271 -4.99 16.30 1.79
CA TRP A 271 -4.02 16.12 2.86
C TRP A 271 -4.57 16.56 4.21
N TRP A 272 -3.85 16.14 5.24
CA TRP A 272 -4.10 16.57 6.62
C TRP A 272 -2.79 16.86 7.34
N LYS A 273 -2.87 17.60 8.44
CA LYS A 273 -1.75 17.92 9.31
C LYS A 273 -2.27 18.27 10.69
N LEU A 274 -1.60 17.81 11.71
CA LEU A 274 -1.80 18.26 13.08
C LEU A 274 -0.87 19.45 13.40
N VAL A 275 -1.29 20.29 14.34
CA VAL A 275 -0.53 21.41 14.87
C VAL A 275 -0.36 21.21 16.37
N GLU A 276 0.84 21.49 16.91
CA GLU A 276 1.14 21.43 18.34
C GLU A 276 0.41 22.50 19.16
#